data_6cef1c45de50192d31a903d3f7f5299f
#
_entry.id   6cef1c45de50192d31a903d3f7f5299f
#
_cell.length_a   1.000
_cell.length_b   1.000
_cell.length_c   1.000
_cell.angle_alpha   90.00
_cell.angle_beta   90.00
_cell.angle_gamma   90.00
#
_symmetry.space_group_name_H-M   'P 1'
#
loop_
_entity.id
_entity.type
_entity.pdbx_description
1 polymer ?
#
loop_
_entity_poly.entity_id
_entity_poly.type
_entity_poly.pdbx_seq_one_letter_code
_entity_poly.pdbx_strand_id
1 'polypeptide(L)'
;MIRVEALELGYGERLVLKGLNFQVERGEFVGILGPNGSGKSTLIHALSGLLAPRSGKIIIRDEHLGSLSSRLRAQMLGVVPQTSDVRFPFPCLEIVLMGRYPHRKRLGSLTDEDLLWALRSMRRTTTEHLQERPVTEVSGGERQRVVIARALAQDPQILLLDEATSSLDVRKKLEIFEILRFLNATKGLTVLCAMHDLNLAALYCGRLMFIKDGGIVQDGPTEEVFTPAILGQVYETPMEVIRHPGHQRPYAVMLPLKEGEIEGDAPEVARA
;
A
#
# COMPACT_ATOMS: atom_id res chain seq x y z
N MET A 1 -13.08 -8.56 7.86
CA MET A 1 -12.06 -9.50 7.36
C MET A 1 -10.73 -9.36 8.09
N ILE A 2 -10.28 -8.13 8.36
CA ILE A 2 -9.14 -7.81 9.23
C ILE A 2 -9.69 -7.08 10.44
N ARG A 3 -9.27 -7.44 11.65
CA ARG A 3 -9.59 -6.71 12.89
C ARG A 3 -8.31 -6.46 13.67
N VAL A 4 -8.11 -5.22 14.06
CA VAL A 4 -6.97 -4.76 14.84
C VAL A 4 -7.48 -4.20 16.16
N GLU A 5 -6.93 -4.68 17.27
CA GLU A 5 -7.37 -4.32 18.61
C GLU A 5 -6.18 -3.89 19.47
N ALA A 6 -6.25 -2.67 20.00
CA ALA A 6 -5.27 -2.03 20.88
C ALA A 6 -3.82 -2.23 20.41
N LEU A 7 -3.57 -2.14 19.09
CA LEU A 7 -2.30 -2.48 18.45
C LEU A 7 -1.22 -1.45 18.76
N GLU A 8 -0.10 -1.90 19.33
CA GLU A 8 1.10 -1.10 19.51
C GLU A 8 2.26 -1.70 18.73
N LEU A 9 2.95 -0.86 17.96
CA LEU A 9 4.07 -1.25 17.11
C LEU A 9 5.27 -0.32 17.32
N GLY A 10 6.47 -0.89 17.20
CA GLY A 10 7.70 -0.11 17.31
C GLY A 10 8.95 -0.91 17.03
N TYR A 11 10.08 -0.21 17.01
CA TYR A 11 11.42 -0.78 16.78
C TYR A 11 12.34 -0.46 17.97
N GLY A 12 13.06 -1.47 18.49
CA GLY A 12 13.84 -1.31 19.72
C GLY A 12 12.96 -0.70 20.83
N GLU A 13 13.31 0.39 21.47
CA GLU A 13 12.50 1.04 22.50
C GLU A 13 11.49 2.06 21.95
N ARG A 14 11.63 2.46 20.68
CA ARG A 14 10.78 3.48 20.06
C ARG A 14 9.41 2.91 19.69
N LEU A 15 8.35 3.43 20.30
CA LEU A 15 6.97 3.18 19.93
C LEU A 15 6.61 4.06 18.72
N VAL A 16 6.08 3.45 17.66
CA VAL A 16 5.69 4.12 16.40
C VAL A 16 4.19 4.26 16.30
N LEU A 17 3.44 3.18 16.55
CA LEU A 17 1.98 3.18 16.55
C LEU A 17 1.46 2.81 17.94
N LYS A 18 0.39 3.49 18.37
CA LYS A 18 -0.05 3.53 19.77
C LYS A 18 -1.53 3.18 19.86
N GLY A 19 -1.85 1.96 20.28
CA GLY A 19 -3.21 1.55 20.62
C GLY A 19 -4.22 1.62 19.47
N LEU A 20 -3.83 1.26 18.23
CA LEU A 20 -4.70 1.33 17.08
C LEU A 20 -5.85 0.34 17.17
N ASN A 21 -7.05 0.81 16.81
CA ASN A 21 -8.25 -0.01 16.72
C ASN A 21 -8.95 0.30 15.40
N PHE A 22 -9.14 -0.70 14.54
CA PHE A 22 -9.90 -0.59 13.29
C PHE A 22 -10.29 -1.97 12.76
N GLN A 23 -11.23 -1.99 11.83
CA GLN A 23 -11.62 -3.19 11.10
C GLN A 23 -11.61 -2.90 9.60
N VAL A 24 -11.32 -3.91 8.79
CA VAL A 24 -11.41 -3.84 7.33
C VAL A 24 -12.25 -5.02 6.86
N GLU A 25 -13.31 -4.72 6.14
CA GLU A 25 -14.21 -5.72 5.61
C GLU A 25 -13.67 -6.32 4.30
N ARG A 26 -14.24 -7.46 3.92
CA ARG A 26 -13.89 -8.09 2.65
C ARG A 26 -14.28 -7.21 1.46
N GLY A 27 -13.37 -7.01 0.52
CA GLY A 27 -13.62 -6.22 -0.67
C GLY A 27 -13.51 -4.71 -0.45
N GLU A 28 -13.09 -4.23 0.73
CA GLU A 28 -12.77 -2.82 0.89
C GLU A 28 -11.47 -2.46 0.16
N PHE A 29 -11.43 -1.24 -0.38
CA PHE A 29 -10.22 -0.62 -0.90
C PHE A 29 -9.88 0.58 -0.01
N VAL A 30 -8.93 0.38 0.89
CA VAL A 30 -8.56 1.33 1.95
C VAL A 30 -7.24 2.02 1.62
N GLY A 31 -7.25 3.34 1.57
CA GLY A 31 -6.04 4.18 1.51
C GLY A 31 -5.57 4.55 2.91
N ILE A 32 -4.31 4.28 3.22
CA ILE A 32 -3.65 4.68 4.47
C ILE A 32 -2.79 5.90 4.16
N LEU A 33 -3.17 7.04 4.71
CA LEU A 33 -2.59 8.36 4.45
C LEU A 33 -1.97 8.95 5.71
N GLY A 34 -1.05 9.90 5.56
CA GLY A 34 -0.40 10.60 6.66
C GLY A 34 0.99 11.09 6.27
N PRO A 35 1.61 11.97 7.05
CA PRO A 35 2.94 12.49 6.78
C PRO A 35 4.01 11.40 6.82
N ASN A 36 5.23 11.75 6.38
CA ASN A 36 6.37 10.86 6.49
C ASN A 36 6.66 10.54 7.95
N GLY A 37 6.97 9.27 8.23
CA GLY A 37 7.23 8.82 9.61
C GLY A 37 5.99 8.61 10.48
N SER A 38 4.77 8.79 9.98
CA SER A 38 3.53 8.56 10.76
C SER A 38 3.27 7.09 11.13
N GLY A 39 3.98 6.14 10.49
CA GLY A 39 3.86 4.72 10.82
C GLY A 39 3.11 3.87 9.77
N LYS A 40 2.80 4.41 8.58
CA LYS A 40 2.08 3.69 7.50
C LYS A 40 2.76 2.36 7.12
N SER A 41 4.06 2.40 6.79
CA SER A 41 4.83 1.20 6.47
C SER A 41 4.94 0.25 7.66
N THR A 42 5.06 0.78 8.88
CA THR A 42 5.08 -0.03 10.10
C THR A 42 3.77 -0.81 10.26
N LEU A 43 2.63 -0.18 9.97
CA LEU A 43 1.34 -0.85 9.97
C LEU A 43 1.26 -1.95 8.88
N ILE A 44 1.69 -1.66 7.65
CA ILE A 44 1.74 -2.65 6.56
C ILE A 44 2.64 -3.84 6.94
N HIS A 45 3.80 -3.58 7.55
CA HIS A 45 4.71 -4.65 8.01
C HIS A 45 4.06 -5.52 9.09
N ALA A 46 3.31 -4.93 10.02
CA ALA A 46 2.62 -5.70 11.04
C ALA A 46 1.44 -6.51 10.45
N LEU A 47 0.64 -5.91 9.57
CA LEU A 47 -0.46 -6.61 8.89
C LEU A 47 0.03 -7.77 8.00
N SER A 48 1.24 -7.67 7.45
CA SER A 48 1.87 -8.75 6.69
C SER A 48 2.50 -9.85 7.56
N GLY A 49 2.62 -9.60 8.87
CA GLY A 49 3.30 -10.47 9.82
C GLY A 49 4.83 -10.43 9.75
N LEU A 50 5.42 -9.39 9.12
CA LEU A 50 6.86 -9.11 9.13
C LEU A 50 7.31 -8.45 10.44
N LEU A 51 6.43 -7.70 11.08
CA LEU A 51 6.66 -7.07 12.37
C LEU A 51 5.66 -7.61 13.39
N ALA A 52 6.16 -8.19 14.49
CA ALA A 52 5.31 -8.64 15.58
C ALA A 52 4.82 -7.44 16.43
N PRO A 53 3.55 -7.42 16.84
CA PRO A 53 3.05 -6.42 17.79
C PRO A 53 3.78 -6.46 19.12
N ARG A 54 3.97 -5.29 19.74
CA ARG A 54 4.40 -5.18 21.15
C ARG A 54 3.25 -5.49 22.10
N SER A 55 2.07 -4.96 21.77
CA SER A 55 0.83 -5.24 22.47
C SER A 55 -0.34 -5.21 21.48
N GLY A 56 -1.50 -5.65 21.93
CA GLY A 56 -2.68 -5.79 21.09
C GLY A 56 -2.63 -6.98 20.15
N LYS A 57 -3.51 -7.03 19.19
CA LYS A 57 -3.64 -8.19 18.28
C LYS A 57 -4.14 -7.81 16.90
N ILE A 58 -3.73 -8.60 15.93
CA ILE A 58 -4.19 -8.58 14.55
C ILE A 58 -4.89 -9.91 14.29
N ILE A 59 -6.13 -9.85 13.85
CA ILE A 59 -6.99 -10.99 13.56
C ILE A 59 -7.36 -10.92 12.07
N ILE A 60 -7.16 -12.01 11.35
CA ILE A 60 -7.54 -12.16 9.94
C ILE A 60 -8.41 -13.39 9.83
N ARG A 61 -9.66 -13.22 9.32
CA ARG A 61 -10.64 -14.31 9.19
C ARG A 61 -10.85 -15.07 10.50
N ASP A 62 -10.97 -14.32 11.60
CA ASP A 62 -11.19 -14.82 12.97
C ASP A 62 -10.03 -15.60 13.59
N GLU A 63 -8.87 -15.66 12.91
CA GLU A 63 -7.64 -16.25 13.42
C GLU A 63 -6.59 -15.19 13.76
N HIS A 64 -5.86 -15.38 14.85
CA HIS A 64 -4.72 -14.50 15.18
C HIS A 64 -3.64 -14.61 14.12
N LEU A 65 -3.18 -13.47 13.57
CA LEU A 65 -2.13 -13.44 12.56
C LEU A 65 -0.84 -14.14 13.02
N GLY A 66 -0.49 -13.99 14.30
CA GLY A 66 0.69 -14.61 14.90
C GLY A 66 0.62 -16.13 15.01
N SER A 67 -0.56 -16.73 15.07
CA SER A 67 -0.76 -18.18 15.12
C SER A 67 -0.77 -18.85 13.74
N LEU A 68 -0.96 -18.05 12.68
CA LEU A 68 -0.97 -18.57 11.31
C LEU A 68 0.45 -18.96 10.88
N SER A 69 0.59 -20.13 10.27
CA SER A 69 1.85 -20.50 9.62
C SER A 69 2.21 -19.51 8.50
N SER A 70 3.52 -19.32 8.25
CA SER A 70 4.00 -18.43 7.17
C SER A 70 3.38 -18.79 5.81
N ARG A 71 3.14 -20.08 5.57
CA ARG A 71 2.50 -20.56 4.35
C ARG A 71 1.04 -20.11 4.25
N LEU A 72 0.25 -20.29 5.30
CA LEU A 72 -1.17 -19.87 5.33
C LEU A 72 -1.27 -18.35 5.17
N ARG A 73 -0.43 -17.58 5.87
CA ARG A 73 -0.34 -16.13 5.67
C ARG A 73 -0.07 -15.79 4.22
N ALA A 74 0.96 -16.41 3.62
CA ALA A 74 1.32 -16.17 2.23
C ALA A 74 0.28 -16.66 1.21
N GLN A 75 -0.64 -17.55 1.54
CA GLN A 75 -1.78 -17.90 0.68
C GLN A 75 -2.91 -16.86 0.74
N MET A 76 -2.99 -16.08 1.80
CA MET A 76 -4.05 -15.08 2.00
C MET A 76 -3.61 -13.66 1.69
N LEU A 77 -2.34 -13.34 2.00
CA LEU A 77 -1.79 -11.99 1.97
C LEU A 77 -0.76 -11.84 0.86
N GLY A 78 -1.04 -11.02 -0.14
CA GLY A 78 -0.04 -10.52 -1.07
C GLY A 78 0.56 -9.22 -0.53
N VAL A 79 1.88 -9.06 -0.64
CA VAL A 79 2.58 -7.86 -0.19
C VAL A 79 3.42 -7.29 -1.32
N VAL A 80 3.25 -6.01 -1.58
CA VAL A 80 4.08 -5.23 -2.51
C VAL A 80 4.83 -4.18 -1.68
N PRO A 81 6.14 -4.36 -1.45
CA PRO A 81 6.93 -3.41 -0.67
C PRO A 81 7.23 -2.14 -1.46
N GLN A 82 7.63 -1.09 -0.76
CA GLN A 82 8.05 0.19 -1.33
C GLN A 82 9.25 0.03 -2.26
N THR A 83 10.24 -0.75 -1.83
CA THR A 83 11.45 -1.03 -2.61
C THR A 83 11.59 -2.53 -2.83
N SER A 84 11.97 -2.90 -4.03
CA SER A 84 12.21 -4.28 -4.44
C SER A 84 13.68 -4.42 -4.82
N ASP A 85 14.52 -4.71 -3.82
CA ASP A 85 15.95 -4.90 -4.01
C ASP A 85 16.23 -6.36 -4.46
N VAL A 86 15.93 -6.67 -5.71
CA VAL A 86 16.27 -7.95 -6.32
C VAL A 86 17.68 -7.83 -6.91
N ARG A 87 18.67 -8.40 -6.23
CA ARG A 87 20.11 -8.27 -6.59
C ARG A 87 20.59 -9.33 -7.57
N PHE A 88 19.88 -10.45 -7.66
CA PHE A 88 20.26 -11.54 -8.55
C PHE A 88 19.56 -11.43 -9.91
N PRO A 89 20.24 -11.75 -11.03
CA PRO A 89 19.73 -11.57 -12.37
C PRO A 89 18.76 -12.71 -12.79
N PHE A 90 17.76 -12.98 -11.96
CA PHE A 90 16.70 -13.92 -12.32
C PHE A 90 15.83 -13.37 -13.46
N PRO A 91 15.37 -14.20 -14.40
CA PRO A 91 14.34 -13.81 -15.35
C PRO A 91 13.10 -13.26 -14.66
N CYS A 92 12.47 -12.23 -15.22
CA CYS A 92 11.27 -11.62 -14.63
C CYS A 92 10.16 -12.65 -14.42
N LEU A 93 10.01 -13.64 -15.30
CA LEU A 93 9.03 -14.71 -15.12
C LEU A 93 9.30 -15.54 -13.86
N GLU A 94 10.56 -15.85 -13.55
CA GLU A 94 10.90 -16.58 -12.32
C GLU A 94 10.56 -15.78 -11.05
N ILE A 95 10.78 -14.46 -11.09
CA ILE A 95 10.36 -13.59 -9.99
C ILE A 95 8.84 -13.67 -9.78
N VAL A 96 8.07 -13.66 -10.85
CA VAL A 96 6.60 -13.75 -10.76
C VAL A 96 6.16 -15.14 -10.29
N LEU A 97 6.81 -16.20 -10.76
CA LEU A 97 6.56 -17.58 -10.33
C LEU A 97 6.84 -17.80 -8.83
N MET A 98 7.72 -17.02 -8.20
CA MET A 98 7.91 -17.06 -6.74
C MET A 98 6.62 -16.74 -5.98
N GLY A 99 5.69 -15.99 -6.56
CA GLY A 99 4.36 -15.76 -6.01
C GLY A 99 3.52 -17.04 -5.85
N ARG A 100 3.86 -18.11 -6.58
CA ARG A 100 3.17 -19.40 -6.51
C ARG A 100 3.70 -20.33 -5.42
N TYR A 101 4.86 -20.03 -4.81
CA TYR A 101 5.49 -20.91 -3.80
C TYR A 101 4.55 -21.28 -2.62
N PRO A 102 3.70 -20.41 -2.09
CA PRO A 102 2.77 -20.79 -1.02
C PRO A 102 1.78 -21.88 -1.42
N HIS A 103 1.48 -22.04 -2.70
CA HIS A 103 0.52 -23.02 -3.22
C HIS A 103 1.17 -24.38 -3.52
N ARG A 104 2.49 -24.44 -3.66
CA ARG A 104 3.21 -25.68 -3.98
C ARG A 104 3.14 -26.71 -2.85
N LYS A 105 3.09 -27.99 -3.20
CA LYS A 105 3.32 -29.08 -2.25
C LYS A 105 4.78 -29.05 -1.78
N ARG A 106 5.04 -29.53 -0.57
CA ARG A 106 6.36 -29.43 0.12
C ARG A 106 7.56 -29.92 -0.73
N LEU A 107 7.35 -30.86 -1.64
CA LEU A 107 8.37 -31.39 -2.57
C LEU A 107 7.90 -31.32 -4.03
N GLY A 108 6.88 -30.51 -4.33
CA GLY A 108 6.33 -30.41 -5.67
C GLY A 108 7.12 -29.46 -6.58
N SER A 109 7.19 -29.76 -7.88
CA SER A 109 7.60 -28.83 -8.93
C SER A 109 6.50 -27.79 -9.18
N LEU A 110 6.84 -26.73 -9.89
CA LEU A 110 5.86 -25.81 -10.49
C LEU A 110 4.99 -26.57 -11.48
N THR A 111 3.71 -26.24 -11.52
CA THR A 111 2.74 -26.83 -12.43
C THR A 111 2.44 -25.90 -13.60
N ASP A 112 1.81 -26.41 -14.66
CA ASP A 112 1.33 -25.58 -15.76
C ASP A 112 0.30 -24.55 -15.29
N GLU A 113 -0.48 -24.85 -14.26
CA GLU A 113 -1.39 -23.89 -13.63
C GLU A 113 -0.63 -22.73 -12.98
N ASP A 114 0.46 -23.00 -12.29
CA ASP A 114 1.31 -21.95 -11.69
C ASP A 114 1.90 -21.04 -12.77
N LEU A 115 2.35 -21.61 -13.89
CA LEU A 115 2.83 -20.85 -15.04
C LEU A 115 1.73 -19.98 -15.63
N LEU A 116 0.51 -20.51 -15.79
CA LEU A 116 -0.62 -19.73 -16.29
C LEU A 116 -0.97 -18.55 -15.35
N TRP A 117 -0.93 -18.75 -14.04
CA TRP A 117 -1.13 -17.67 -13.06
C TRP A 117 -0.05 -16.59 -13.20
N ALA A 118 1.21 -16.96 -13.32
CA ALA A 118 2.32 -16.03 -13.50
C ALA A 118 2.16 -15.22 -14.80
N LEU A 119 1.93 -15.87 -15.94
CA LEU A 119 1.76 -15.20 -17.24
C LEU A 119 0.54 -14.27 -17.27
N ARG A 120 -0.60 -14.69 -16.68
CA ARG A 120 -1.78 -13.83 -16.53
C ARG A 120 -1.48 -12.57 -15.70
N SER A 121 -0.69 -12.72 -14.65
CA SER A 121 -0.31 -11.60 -13.78
C SER A 121 0.66 -10.65 -14.49
N MET A 122 1.63 -11.18 -15.26
CA MET A 122 2.52 -10.38 -16.09
C MET A 122 1.76 -9.61 -17.18
N ARG A 123 0.78 -10.27 -17.84
CA ARG A 123 -0.07 -9.60 -18.82
C ARG A 123 -0.86 -8.46 -18.22
N ARG A 124 -1.46 -8.64 -17.03
CA ARG A 124 -2.20 -7.60 -16.31
C ARG A 124 -1.33 -6.38 -15.99
N THR A 125 -0.09 -6.60 -15.58
CA THR A 125 0.86 -5.53 -15.27
C THR A 125 1.66 -5.03 -16.46
N THR A 126 1.31 -5.45 -17.69
CA THR A 126 2.00 -5.08 -18.93
C THR A 126 3.51 -5.37 -18.89
N THR A 127 3.89 -6.52 -18.31
CA THR A 127 5.29 -6.96 -18.19
C THR A 127 5.58 -8.29 -18.93
N GLU A 128 4.63 -8.81 -19.72
CA GLU A 128 4.77 -10.09 -20.44
C GLU A 128 5.98 -10.10 -21.39
N HIS A 129 6.29 -8.96 -22.01
CA HIS A 129 7.44 -8.80 -22.90
C HIS A 129 8.81 -8.86 -22.16
N LEU A 130 8.81 -8.85 -20.83
CA LEU A 130 10.01 -8.90 -20.00
C LEU A 130 10.30 -10.30 -19.44
N GLN A 131 9.48 -11.29 -19.76
CA GLN A 131 9.51 -12.59 -19.07
C GLN A 131 10.89 -13.23 -18.99
N GLU A 132 11.71 -13.13 -20.05
CA GLU A 132 13.05 -13.72 -20.12
C GLU A 132 14.18 -12.76 -19.75
N ARG A 133 13.86 -11.45 -19.59
CA ARG A 133 14.87 -10.45 -19.21
C ARG A 133 15.24 -10.60 -17.75
N PRO A 134 16.55 -10.49 -17.42
CA PRO A 134 16.99 -10.40 -16.04
C PRO A 134 16.34 -9.20 -15.33
N VAL A 135 15.81 -9.40 -14.14
CA VAL A 135 15.14 -8.33 -13.35
C VAL A 135 16.09 -7.20 -12.98
N THR A 136 17.39 -7.43 -13.01
CA THR A 136 18.43 -6.42 -12.80
C THR A 136 18.67 -5.50 -14.01
N GLU A 137 18.19 -5.90 -15.19
CA GLU A 137 18.37 -5.18 -16.46
C GLU A 137 17.11 -4.44 -16.93
N VAL A 138 16.05 -4.44 -16.13
CA VAL A 138 14.84 -3.69 -16.40
C VAL A 138 14.83 -2.38 -15.62
N SER A 139 14.09 -1.37 -16.10
CA SER A 139 13.93 -0.09 -15.41
C SER A 139 13.29 -0.27 -14.03
N GLY A 140 13.46 0.70 -13.13
CA GLY A 140 12.85 0.67 -11.80
C GLY A 140 11.33 0.53 -11.83
N GLY A 141 10.66 1.22 -12.77
CA GLY A 141 9.21 1.11 -12.95
C GLY A 141 8.77 -0.25 -13.50
N GLU A 142 9.55 -0.85 -14.43
CA GLU A 142 9.29 -2.22 -14.90
C GLU A 142 9.47 -3.24 -13.79
N ARG A 143 10.56 -3.11 -13.01
CA ARG A 143 10.82 -3.96 -11.85
C ARG A 143 9.68 -3.91 -10.85
N GLN A 144 9.18 -2.72 -10.55
CA GLN A 144 8.06 -2.56 -9.63
C GLN A 144 6.79 -3.25 -10.15
N ARG A 145 6.49 -3.16 -11.46
CA ARG A 145 5.36 -3.88 -12.07
C ARG A 145 5.55 -5.40 -12.04
N VAL A 146 6.77 -5.91 -12.20
CA VAL A 146 7.09 -7.34 -12.04
C VAL A 146 6.82 -7.80 -10.61
N VAL A 147 7.16 -6.97 -9.61
CA VAL A 147 6.88 -7.28 -8.19
C VAL A 147 5.38 -7.26 -7.89
N ILE A 148 4.64 -6.32 -8.49
CA ILE A 148 3.16 -6.33 -8.40
C ILE A 148 2.61 -7.59 -9.08
N ALA A 149 3.12 -7.98 -10.26
CA ALA A 149 2.74 -9.22 -10.91
C ALA A 149 2.98 -10.45 -10.02
N ARG A 150 4.12 -10.51 -9.32
CA ARG A 150 4.41 -11.55 -8.33
C ARG A 150 3.35 -11.63 -7.23
N ALA A 151 2.98 -10.48 -6.66
CA ALA A 151 1.96 -10.44 -5.63
C ALA A 151 0.58 -10.86 -6.15
N LEU A 152 0.23 -10.48 -7.38
CA LEU A 152 -1.01 -10.89 -8.03
C LEU A 152 -1.01 -12.38 -8.45
N ALA A 153 0.14 -12.95 -8.82
CA ALA A 153 0.28 -14.36 -9.14
C ALA A 153 0.00 -15.27 -7.94
N GLN A 154 0.18 -14.77 -6.73
CA GLN A 154 -0.18 -15.43 -5.49
C GLN A 154 -1.69 -15.64 -5.32
N ASP A 155 -2.53 -14.93 -6.11
CA ASP A 155 -4.01 -14.91 -6.02
C ASP A 155 -4.49 -14.60 -4.58
N PRO A 156 -4.02 -13.48 -3.99
CA PRO A 156 -4.28 -13.19 -2.58
C PRO A 156 -5.73 -12.74 -2.37
N GLN A 157 -6.23 -12.91 -1.15
CA GLN A 157 -7.53 -12.34 -0.73
C GLN A 157 -7.38 -10.91 -0.19
N ILE A 158 -6.19 -10.60 0.33
CA ILE A 158 -5.81 -9.29 0.84
C ILE A 158 -4.50 -8.89 0.15
N LEU A 159 -4.46 -7.70 -0.41
CA LEU A 159 -3.26 -7.12 -0.99
C LEU A 159 -2.83 -5.90 -0.18
N LEU A 160 -1.62 -5.96 0.34
CA LEU A 160 -0.99 -4.88 1.10
C LEU A 160 0.03 -4.20 0.19
N LEU A 161 -0.12 -2.89 -0.02
CA LEU A 161 0.82 -2.09 -0.80
C LEU A 161 1.48 -1.04 0.10
N ASP A 162 2.79 -1.07 0.19
CA ASP A 162 3.57 -0.06 0.90
C ASP A 162 4.22 0.87 -0.12
N GLU A 163 3.55 2.00 -0.41
CA GLU A 163 4.00 3.02 -1.37
C GLU A 163 4.46 2.45 -2.73
N ALA A 164 3.88 1.32 -3.09
CA ALA A 164 4.32 0.43 -4.16
C ALA A 164 4.29 1.06 -5.57
N THR A 165 3.71 2.23 -5.73
CA THR A 165 3.60 2.93 -7.02
C THR A 165 4.38 4.25 -7.06
N SER A 166 5.12 4.60 -5.99
CA SER A 166 5.83 5.88 -5.88
C SER A 166 6.85 6.12 -6.99
N SER A 167 7.53 5.08 -7.45
CA SER A 167 8.54 5.11 -8.52
C SER A 167 7.98 5.05 -9.94
N LEU A 168 6.66 4.90 -10.10
CA LEU A 168 6.00 4.81 -11.39
C LEU A 168 5.63 6.19 -11.94
N ASP A 169 5.66 6.35 -13.27
CA ASP A 169 5.07 7.51 -13.93
C ASP A 169 3.52 7.52 -13.77
N VAL A 170 2.92 8.68 -14.03
CA VAL A 170 1.48 8.91 -13.80
C VAL A 170 0.62 7.87 -14.53
N ARG A 171 0.92 7.58 -15.80
CA ARG A 171 0.15 6.62 -16.60
C ARG A 171 0.22 5.22 -15.99
N LYS A 172 1.42 4.78 -15.58
CA LYS A 172 1.62 3.45 -15.00
C LYS A 172 0.99 3.32 -13.61
N LYS A 173 0.99 4.39 -12.81
CA LYS A 173 0.21 4.43 -11.56
C LYS A 173 -1.26 4.16 -11.83
N LEU A 174 -1.86 4.91 -12.76
CA LEU A 174 -3.27 4.74 -13.11
C LEU A 174 -3.57 3.33 -13.62
N GLU A 175 -2.75 2.78 -14.53
CA GLU A 175 -2.90 1.41 -15.03
C GLU A 175 -2.93 0.39 -13.87
N ILE A 176 -2.04 0.51 -12.88
CA ILE A 176 -2.01 -0.39 -11.72
C ILE A 176 -3.27 -0.23 -10.86
N PHE A 177 -3.67 1.01 -10.54
CA PHE A 177 -4.86 1.23 -9.73
C PHE A 177 -6.15 0.78 -10.42
N GLU A 178 -6.24 0.90 -11.75
CA GLU A 178 -7.35 0.33 -12.53
C GLU A 178 -7.39 -1.19 -12.45
N ILE A 179 -6.25 -1.86 -12.50
CA ILE A 179 -6.17 -3.32 -12.31
C ILE A 179 -6.64 -3.71 -10.91
N LEU A 180 -6.18 -2.98 -9.88
CA LEU A 180 -6.58 -3.24 -8.50
C LEU A 180 -8.07 -3.00 -8.29
N ARG A 181 -8.62 -1.91 -8.84
CA ARG A 181 -10.05 -1.60 -8.82
C ARG A 181 -10.87 -2.69 -9.52
N PHE A 182 -10.42 -3.15 -10.68
CA PHE A 182 -11.07 -4.26 -11.40
C PHE A 182 -11.07 -5.54 -10.57
N LEU A 183 -9.94 -5.92 -9.96
CA LEU A 183 -9.85 -7.12 -9.11
C LEU A 183 -10.67 -6.99 -7.82
N ASN A 184 -10.69 -5.80 -7.23
CA ASN A 184 -11.53 -5.50 -6.08
C ASN A 184 -13.02 -5.69 -6.43
N ALA A 185 -13.49 -5.10 -7.52
CA ALA A 185 -14.89 -5.18 -7.95
C ALA A 185 -15.32 -6.59 -8.40
N THR A 186 -14.43 -7.34 -9.10
CA THR A 186 -14.80 -8.61 -9.73
C THR A 186 -14.48 -9.85 -8.89
N LYS A 187 -13.45 -9.78 -8.03
CA LYS A 187 -13.01 -10.90 -7.19
C LYS A 187 -13.20 -10.65 -5.69
N GLY A 188 -13.61 -9.45 -5.30
CA GLY A 188 -13.69 -9.07 -3.90
C GLY A 188 -12.31 -9.00 -3.22
N LEU A 189 -11.27 -8.65 -3.98
CA LEU A 189 -9.92 -8.43 -3.45
C LEU A 189 -9.98 -7.28 -2.43
N THR A 190 -9.54 -7.55 -1.20
CA THR A 190 -9.37 -6.50 -0.19
C THR A 190 -8.02 -5.83 -0.40
N VAL A 191 -7.98 -4.49 -0.48
CA VAL A 191 -6.74 -3.75 -0.73
C VAL A 191 -6.50 -2.74 0.39
N LEU A 192 -5.31 -2.77 0.98
CA LEU A 192 -4.82 -1.72 1.87
C LEU A 192 -3.56 -1.13 1.26
N CYS A 193 -3.58 0.16 1.00
CA CYS A 193 -2.51 0.85 0.30
C CYS A 193 -2.00 2.03 1.13
N ALA A 194 -0.75 1.97 1.61
CA ALA A 194 -0.06 3.13 2.14
C ALA A 194 0.35 4.03 0.97
N MET A 195 -0.04 5.29 1.03
CA MET A 195 0.09 6.25 -0.08
C MET A 195 0.52 7.63 0.42
N HIS A 196 1.14 8.40 -0.50
CA HIS A 196 1.41 9.83 -0.32
C HIS A 196 0.54 10.70 -1.24
N ASP A 197 0.06 10.14 -2.35
CA ASP A 197 -0.74 10.86 -3.34
C ASP A 197 -2.20 10.93 -2.87
N LEU A 198 -2.58 12.09 -2.34
CA LEU A 198 -3.93 12.36 -1.81
C LEU A 198 -5.00 12.18 -2.87
N ASN A 199 -4.74 12.72 -4.07
CA ASN A 199 -5.72 12.73 -5.15
C ASN A 199 -5.90 11.33 -5.76
N LEU A 200 -4.83 10.57 -5.87
CA LEU A 200 -4.89 9.17 -6.29
C LEU A 200 -5.65 8.32 -5.25
N ALA A 201 -5.41 8.56 -3.96
CA ALA A 201 -6.14 7.88 -2.89
C ALA A 201 -7.65 8.22 -2.93
N ALA A 202 -7.99 9.50 -3.06
CA ALA A 202 -9.38 9.94 -3.18
C ALA A 202 -10.08 9.36 -4.41
N LEU A 203 -9.35 9.20 -5.53
CA LEU A 203 -9.88 8.65 -6.78
C LEU A 203 -10.23 7.16 -6.68
N TYR A 204 -9.38 6.36 -6.04
CA TYR A 204 -9.50 4.90 -6.09
C TYR A 204 -9.99 4.25 -4.80
N CYS A 205 -9.67 4.82 -3.63
CA CYS A 205 -10.05 4.22 -2.36
C CYS A 205 -11.50 4.60 -1.99
N GLY A 206 -12.27 3.61 -1.58
CA GLY A 206 -13.61 3.83 -1.05
C GLY A 206 -13.60 4.34 0.40
N ARG A 207 -12.50 4.07 1.11
CA ARG A 207 -12.27 4.44 2.51
C ARG A 207 -10.85 4.94 2.70
N LEU A 208 -10.69 5.95 3.54
CA LEU A 208 -9.40 6.52 3.90
C LEU A 208 -9.19 6.48 5.40
N MET A 209 -7.99 6.09 5.80
CA MET A 209 -7.50 6.11 7.17
C MET A 209 -6.31 7.06 7.25
N PHE A 210 -6.43 8.11 8.06
CA PHE A 210 -5.38 9.09 8.26
C PHE A 210 -4.60 8.78 9.55
N ILE A 211 -3.29 8.61 9.44
CA ILE A 211 -2.39 8.32 10.56
C ILE A 211 -1.45 9.50 10.78
N LYS A 212 -1.39 9.99 12.02
CA LYS A 212 -0.46 11.02 12.46
C LYS A 212 -0.03 10.74 13.90
N ASP A 213 1.22 11.01 14.25
CA ASP A 213 1.80 10.86 15.60
C ASP A 213 1.58 9.49 16.25
N GLY A 214 1.49 8.46 15.40
CA GLY A 214 1.29 7.07 15.80
C GLY A 214 -0.16 6.69 16.11
N GLY A 215 -1.13 7.57 15.87
CA GLY A 215 -2.55 7.33 16.06
C GLY A 215 -3.36 7.47 14.77
N ILE A 216 -4.57 6.90 14.74
CA ILE A 216 -5.56 7.17 13.70
C ILE A 216 -6.25 8.48 14.06
N VAL A 217 -6.09 9.50 13.20
CA VAL A 217 -6.75 10.81 13.34
C VAL A 217 -8.18 10.74 12.85
N GLN A 218 -8.38 10.07 11.71
CA GLN A 218 -9.69 9.91 11.09
C GLN A 218 -9.70 8.64 10.25
N ASP A 219 -10.86 7.97 10.19
CA ASP A 219 -11.09 6.76 9.42
C ASP A 219 -12.57 6.72 8.97
N GLY A 220 -12.82 6.51 7.69
CA GLY A 220 -14.18 6.47 7.16
C GLY A 220 -14.26 6.52 5.62
N PRO A 221 -15.49 6.59 5.09
CA PRO A 221 -15.72 6.75 3.66
C PRO A 221 -14.97 7.96 3.09
N THR A 222 -14.33 7.80 1.93
CA THR A 222 -13.54 8.86 1.30
C THR A 222 -14.30 10.17 1.16
N GLU A 223 -15.57 10.09 0.77
CA GLU A 223 -16.45 11.27 0.58
C GLU A 223 -16.69 12.07 1.87
N GLU A 224 -16.59 11.43 3.03
CA GLU A 224 -16.85 12.04 4.34
C GLU A 224 -15.58 12.58 4.99
N VAL A 225 -14.45 11.85 4.84
CA VAL A 225 -13.23 12.16 5.58
C VAL A 225 -12.22 12.99 4.76
N PHE A 226 -12.37 13.10 3.44
CA PHE A 226 -11.48 13.87 2.60
C PHE A 226 -11.91 15.35 2.58
N THR A 227 -11.66 16.06 3.67
CA THR A 227 -12.09 17.45 3.89
C THR A 227 -10.90 18.37 4.14
N PRO A 228 -11.03 19.70 3.86
CA PRO A 228 -9.97 20.68 4.17
C PRO A 228 -9.52 20.64 5.63
N ALA A 229 -10.46 20.45 6.57
CA ALA A 229 -10.18 20.43 8.00
C ALA A 229 -9.30 19.23 8.38
N ILE A 230 -9.65 18.01 7.91
CA ILE A 230 -8.89 16.80 8.19
C ILE A 230 -7.53 16.84 7.51
N LEU A 231 -7.47 17.25 6.23
CA LEU A 231 -6.21 17.37 5.51
C LEU A 231 -5.28 18.41 6.17
N GLY A 232 -5.81 19.58 6.55
CA GLY A 232 -5.06 20.60 7.28
C GLY A 232 -4.54 20.10 8.62
N GLN A 233 -5.34 19.37 9.41
CA GLN A 233 -4.93 18.76 10.66
C GLN A 233 -3.82 17.72 10.50
N VAL A 234 -3.92 16.88 9.45
CA VAL A 234 -2.96 15.78 9.23
C VAL A 234 -1.64 16.30 8.67
N TYR A 235 -1.69 17.18 7.68
CA TYR A 235 -0.51 17.62 6.92
C TYR A 235 0.02 18.99 7.34
N GLU A 236 -0.65 19.68 8.27
CA GLU A 236 -0.24 21.00 8.78
C GLU A 236 -0.06 22.04 7.67
N THR A 237 -0.85 21.91 6.62
CA THR A 237 -0.76 22.73 5.42
C THR A 237 -2.17 23.09 4.95
N PRO A 238 -2.43 24.36 4.59
CA PRO A 238 -3.74 24.76 4.09
C PRO A 238 -4.01 24.09 2.74
N MET A 239 -5.16 23.45 2.65
CA MET A 239 -5.63 22.80 1.43
C MET A 239 -7.11 23.10 1.21
N GLU A 240 -7.50 23.24 -0.03
CA GLU A 240 -8.90 23.22 -0.43
C GLU A 240 -9.28 21.85 -0.96
N VAL A 241 -10.54 21.51 -0.84
CA VAL A 241 -11.10 20.29 -1.44
C VAL A 241 -12.24 20.69 -2.35
N ILE A 242 -12.10 20.33 -3.61
CA ILE A 242 -13.12 20.56 -4.63
C ILE A 242 -13.68 19.22 -5.11
N ARG A 243 -14.84 19.22 -5.75
CA ARG A 243 -15.31 18.07 -6.51
C ARG A 243 -14.77 18.15 -7.93
N HIS A 244 -14.02 17.13 -8.32
CA HIS A 244 -13.43 17.09 -9.66
C HIS A 244 -14.54 17.03 -10.73
N PRO A 245 -14.57 17.95 -11.71
CA PRO A 245 -15.67 18.08 -12.66
C PRO A 245 -15.91 16.82 -13.50
N GLY A 246 -14.88 16.06 -13.80
CA GLY A 246 -14.98 14.88 -14.68
C GLY A 246 -15.46 13.59 -13.99
N HIS A 247 -15.22 13.41 -12.69
CA HIS A 247 -15.56 12.16 -11.99
C HIS A 247 -16.22 12.36 -10.63
N GLN A 248 -16.49 13.61 -10.23
CA GLN A 248 -17.20 13.99 -8.99
C GLN A 248 -16.54 13.53 -7.67
N ARG A 249 -15.37 12.91 -7.72
CA ARG A 249 -14.61 12.54 -6.51
C ARG A 249 -13.95 13.76 -5.89
N PRO A 250 -13.73 13.78 -4.57
CA PRO A 250 -13.01 14.86 -3.92
C PRO A 250 -11.57 14.95 -4.45
N TYR A 251 -11.08 16.18 -4.56
CA TYR A 251 -9.75 16.50 -5.09
C TYR A 251 -9.12 17.59 -4.24
N ALA A 252 -7.93 17.33 -3.69
CA ALA A 252 -7.19 18.29 -2.88
C ALA A 252 -6.40 19.26 -3.77
N VAL A 253 -6.56 20.55 -3.51
CA VAL A 253 -5.81 21.64 -4.12
C VAL A 253 -4.88 22.22 -3.05
N MET A 254 -3.58 22.14 -3.28
CA MET A 254 -2.58 22.74 -2.39
C MET A 254 -2.61 24.26 -2.56
N LEU A 255 -2.61 24.97 -1.43
CA LEU A 255 -2.50 26.42 -1.42
C LEU A 255 -1.05 26.83 -1.12
N PRO A 256 -0.58 27.96 -1.68
CA PRO A 256 0.71 28.52 -1.28
C PRO A 256 0.72 28.84 0.22
N LEU A 257 1.82 28.60 0.89
CA LEU A 257 2.05 29.07 2.26
C LEU A 257 2.09 30.60 2.26
N LYS A 258 1.50 31.22 3.27
CA LYS A 258 1.56 32.69 3.45
C LYS A 258 2.95 33.09 3.96
N GLU A 259 3.36 34.32 3.64
CA GLU A 259 4.57 34.92 4.21
C GLU A 259 4.46 34.90 5.76
N GLY A 260 5.42 34.27 6.42
CA GLY A 260 5.43 34.05 7.89
C GLY A 260 5.02 32.65 8.36
N GLU A 261 4.51 31.78 7.49
CA GLU A 261 4.25 30.37 7.81
C GLU A 261 5.48 29.45 7.55
N ILE A 262 6.55 30.03 7.00
CA ILE A 262 7.82 29.32 6.81
C ILE A 262 8.66 29.55 8.07
N GLU A 263 8.62 28.61 9.03
CA GLU A 263 9.53 28.62 10.17
C GLU A 263 10.97 28.42 9.68
N GLY A 264 11.81 29.46 9.76
CA GLY A 264 13.25 29.33 9.59
C GLY A 264 13.99 30.33 8.74
N ASP A 265 13.36 31.27 8.04
CA ASP A 265 14.04 32.33 7.29
C ASP A 265 13.51 33.73 7.68
N ALA A 266 13.94 34.21 8.84
CA ALA A 266 14.08 35.65 9.01
C ALA A 266 15.49 36.00 8.49
N PRO A 267 15.65 36.72 7.36
CA PRO A 267 16.96 37.25 7.00
C PRO A 267 17.32 38.32 8.05
N GLU A 268 18.33 38.00 8.84
CA GLU A 268 19.04 38.93 9.71
C GLU A 268 19.88 39.88 8.80
N VAL A 269 19.22 40.66 7.93
CA VAL A 269 19.86 41.72 7.13
C VAL A 269 18.88 42.87 6.97
N ALA A 270 18.88 43.77 7.93
CA ALA A 270 18.69 45.20 7.80
C ALA A 270 18.59 45.91 9.14
N ARG A 271 19.69 45.95 9.90
CA ARG A 271 19.95 47.05 10.85
C ARG A 271 21.44 47.36 10.80
N ALA A 272 21.85 48.19 9.85
CA ALA A 272 23.03 48.98 9.92
C ALA A 272 22.72 50.38 9.34
#